data_30383a18a773f038ffcb7b7be7355dde
#
_entry.id   30383a18a773f038ffcb7b7be7355dde
#
_cell.length_a   1.000
_cell.length_b   1.000
_cell.length_c   1.000
_cell.angle_alpha   90.00
_cell.angle_beta   90.00
_cell.angle_gamma   90.00
#
_symmetry.space_group_name_H-M   'P 1'
#
loop_
_entity.id
_entity.type
_entity.pdbx_description
1 polymer ?
#
loop_
_entity_poly.entity_id
_entity_poly.type
_entity_poly.pdbx_seq_one_letter_code
_entity_poly.pdbx_strand_id
1 'polypeptide(L)'
;MNMDHRIYQIALSQINGLSCRSCRQLLELGISPEEVFSMSHSGLKQIFGNHDKIVGSIESKQPLEFAKKELEFVEKYNIKVLFHTDAEYPKRLNRPECMDTPVVLFMKGDCDLNKKHVLSFVGTRRATDAGRKTTRTLIEQLGGDDTLIVSGLAYGIDSESHQAALDNQKATVGVLGHGLDQIYPPQNRNLAKAMVENGGLLTEYPSETRLNPRLFPARNRIIAALSDATIVVEAAEKGGALITAAIANSYQREVFAVPGRLTDKYAAGCNNLIADNKALIIRNAKDIFYHLGWPLENETGVQTSLFPDLTKDEQTIYRCLEQNDGITLDEITEKCDFSMPKIAAITLNLELKGIIRCLPGKKYVIC
;
A
#
# COMPACT_ATOMS: atom_id res chain seq x y z
N MET A 1 -24.65 11.48 -3.36
CA MET A 1 -24.16 11.15 -4.71
C MET A 1 -25.31 10.57 -5.49
N ASN A 2 -25.57 11.00 -6.73
CA ASN A 2 -26.79 10.62 -7.45
C ASN A 2 -26.71 9.13 -7.81
N MET A 3 -27.75 8.33 -7.50
CA MET A 3 -27.80 6.86 -7.76
C MET A 3 -27.59 6.54 -9.25
N ASP A 4 -28.06 7.38 -10.14
CA ASP A 4 -27.91 7.21 -11.59
C ASP A 4 -26.42 7.17 -12.02
N HIS A 5 -25.57 7.96 -11.38
CA HIS A 5 -24.13 8.00 -11.71
C HIS A 5 -23.42 6.68 -11.41
N ARG A 6 -23.76 6.00 -10.30
CA ARG A 6 -23.16 4.71 -9.92
C ARG A 6 -23.49 3.60 -10.92
N ILE A 7 -24.67 3.63 -11.53
CA ILE A 7 -25.04 2.66 -12.58
C ILE A 7 -24.03 2.69 -13.72
N TYR A 8 -23.69 3.88 -14.21
CA TYR A 8 -22.74 4.03 -15.32
C TYR A 8 -21.32 3.61 -14.92
N GLN A 9 -20.90 3.90 -13.69
CA GLN A 9 -19.59 3.49 -13.17
C GLN A 9 -19.48 1.96 -13.09
N ILE A 10 -20.49 1.27 -12.55
CA ILE A 10 -20.53 -0.20 -12.52
C ILE A 10 -20.59 -0.74 -13.96
N ALA A 11 -21.46 -0.18 -14.81
CA ALA A 11 -21.63 -0.62 -16.19
C ALA A 11 -20.32 -0.51 -16.98
N LEU A 12 -19.51 0.54 -16.79
CA LEU A 12 -18.21 0.72 -17.45
C LEU A 12 -17.29 -0.48 -17.18
N SER A 13 -17.27 -0.99 -15.96
CA SER A 13 -16.45 -2.15 -15.59
C SER A 13 -16.94 -3.48 -16.18
N GLN A 14 -18.19 -3.50 -16.68
CA GLN A 14 -18.83 -4.69 -17.25
C GLN A 14 -18.85 -4.72 -18.78
N ILE A 15 -18.24 -3.74 -19.46
CA ILE A 15 -18.15 -3.71 -20.92
C ILE A 15 -17.23 -4.85 -21.37
N ASN A 16 -17.78 -5.76 -22.16
CA ASN A 16 -17.06 -6.94 -22.62
C ASN A 16 -15.88 -6.56 -23.53
N GLY A 17 -14.69 -7.00 -23.17
CA GLY A 17 -13.45 -6.71 -23.90
C GLY A 17 -12.74 -5.41 -23.48
N LEU A 18 -13.33 -4.59 -22.61
CA LEU A 18 -12.70 -3.38 -22.09
C LEU A 18 -11.83 -3.74 -20.86
N SER A 19 -10.52 -3.49 -20.97
CA SER A 19 -9.59 -3.75 -19.86
C SER A 19 -9.60 -2.62 -18.83
N CYS A 20 -9.17 -2.90 -17.59
CA CYS A 20 -9.00 -1.86 -16.57
C CYS A 20 -8.11 -0.72 -17.05
N ARG A 21 -7.00 -1.03 -17.75
CA ARG A 21 -6.12 -0.04 -18.36
C ARG A 21 -6.86 0.86 -19.34
N SER A 22 -7.65 0.25 -20.24
CA SER A 22 -8.43 1.02 -21.24
C SER A 22 -9.52 1.86 -20.57
N CYS A 23 -10.16 1.36 -19.50
CA CYS A 23 -11.09 2.16 -18.68
C CYS A 23 -10.38 3.40 -18.12
N ARG A 24 -9.20 3.24 -17.53
CA ARG A 24 -8.43 4.36 -16.96
C ARG A 24 -8.04 5.37 -18.04
N GLN A 25 -7.56 4.92 -19.18
CA GLN A 25 -7.21 5.79 -20.30
C GLN A 25 -8.39 6.62 -20.79
N LEU A 26 -9.60 6.04 -20.88
CA LEU A 26 -10.81 6.79 -21.24
C LEU A 26 -11.11 7.90 -20.23
N LEU A 27 -11.01 7.57 -18.95
CA LEU A 27 -11.28 8.52 -17.87
C LEU A 27 -10.22 9.63 -17.79
N GLU A 28 -8.96 9.32 -18.08
CA GLU A 28 -7.86 10.29 -18.20
C GLU A 28 -8.04 11.24 -19.40
N LEU A 29 -8.70 10.79 -20.47
CA LEU A 29 -9.10 11.64 -21.61
C LEU A 29 -10.30 12.54 -21.28
N GLY A 30 -10.83 12.47 -20.06
CA GLY A 30 -11.98 13.26 -19.62
C GLY A 30 -13.33 12.70 -20.06
N ILE A 31 -13.37 11.49 -20.62
CA ILE A 31 -14.62 10.83 -21.05
C ILE A 31 -15.27 10.17 -19.83
N SER A 32 -16.43 10.68 -19.42
CA SER A 32 -17.19 10.13 -18.29
C SER A 32 -17.85 8.78 -18.63
N PRO A 33 -18.16 7.95 -17.63
CA PRO A 33 -18.91 6.72 -17.84
C PRO A 33 -20.24 6.92 -18.56
N GLU A 34 -20.96 8.00 -18.28
CA GLU A 34 -22.23 8.37 -18.92
C GLU A 34 -22.04 8.68 -20.40
N GLU A 35 -21.01 9.44 -20.74
CA GLU A 35 -20.69 9.79 -22.13
C GLU A 35 -20.41 8.54 -22.95
N VAL A 36 -19.67 7.56 -22.42
CA VAL A 36 -19.41 6.28 -23.10
C VAL A 36 -20.73 5.61 -23.54
N PHE A 37 -21.76 5.57 -22.68
CA PHE A 37 -23.03 4.94 -23.00
C PHE A 37 -24.01 5.81 -23.80
N SER A 38 -23.73 7.10 -23.98
CA SER A 38 -24.53 8.05 -24.77
C SER A 38 -23.96 8.30 -26.16
N MET A 39 -22.76 7.85 -26.45
CA MET A 39 -22.10 8.05 -27.74
C MET A 39 -22.84 7.36 -28.89
N SER A 40 -22.79 7.99 -30.07
CA SER A 40 -23.24 7.38 -31.31
C SER A 40 -22.28 6.26 -31.78
N HIS A 41 -22.75 5.36 -32.65
CA HIS A 41 -21.91 4.33 -33.26
C HIS A 41 -20.61 4.89 -33.86
N SER A 42 -20.70 5.99 -34.59
CA SER A 42 -19.51 6.65 -35.18
C SER A 42 -18.53 7.16 -34.13
N GLY A 43 -19.03 7.75 -33.02
CA GLY A 43 -18.22 8.17 -31.88
C GLY A 43 -17.51 7.02 -31.20
N LEU A 44 -18.21 5.91 -30.96
CA LEU A 44 -17.61 4.70 -30.38
C LEU A 44 -16.53 4.11 -31.29
N LYS A 45 -16.78 4.06 -32.63
CA LYS A 45 -15.78 3.61 -33.61
C LYS A 45 -14.55 4.52 -33.65
N GLN A 46 -14.71 5.82 -33.44
CA GLN A 46 -13.58 6.76 -33.39
C GLN A 46 -12.67 6.47 -32.18
N ILE A 47 -13.25 6.12 -31.04
CA ILE A 47 -12.49 5.84 -29.80
C ILE A 47 -11.93 4.43 -29.79
N PHE A 48 -12.76 3.43 -30.08
CA PHE A 48 -12.41 2.02 -29.94
C PHE A 48 -11.94 1.35 -31.26
N GLY A 49 -11.96 2.09 -32.39
CA GLY A 49 -11.54 1.53 -33.68
C GLY A 49 -12.38 0.30 -34.08
N ASN A 50 -11.70 -0.77 -34.48
CA ASN A 50 -12.32 -2.03 -34.90
C ASN A 50 -12.56 -3.02 -33.74
N HIS A 51 -12.67 -2.55 -32.51
CA HIS A 51 -12.99 -3.42 -31.37
C HIS A 51 -14.50 -3.67 -31.26
N ASP A 52 -15.04 -4.44 -32.24
CA ASP A 52 -16.50 -4.70 -32.37
C ASP A 52 -17.14 -5.30 -31.10
N LYS A 53 -16.38 -6.06 -30.30
CA LYS A 53 -16.87 -6.59 -29.02
C LYS A 53 -17.18 -5.50 -28.01
N ILE A 54 -16.32 -4.46 -27.91
CA ILE A 54 -16.52 -3.33 -27.00
C ILE A 54 -17.71 -2.50 -27.48
N VAL A 55 -17.73 -2.11 -28.77
CA VAL A 55 -18.81 -1.33 -29.35
C VAL A 55 -20.15 -2.04 -29.21
N GLY A 56 -20.23 -3.30 -29.59
CA GLY A 56 -21.45 -4.11 -29.47
C GLY A 56 -21.91 -4.28 -28.03
N SER A 57 -20.98 -4.41 -27.07
CA SER A 57 -21.32 -4.48 -25.64
C SER A 57 -21.93 -3.18 -25.15
N ILE A 58 -21.42 -2.01 -25.56
CA ILE A 58 -21.96 -0.70 -25.17
C ILE A 58 -23.35 -0.50 -25.80
N GLU A 59 -23.50 -0.76 -27.08
CA GLU A 59 -24.76 -0.57 -27.83
C GLU A 59 -25.89 -1.50 -27.36
N SER A 60 -25.53 -2.72 -26.93
CA SER A 60 -26.51 -3.67 -26.38
C SER A 60 -27.18 -3.20 -25.10
N LYS A 61 -26.61 -2.19 -24.40
CA LYS A 61 -27.04 -1.70 -23.08
C LYS A 61 -27.07 -2.80 -21.99
N GLN A 62 -26.64 -4.03 -22.27
CA GLN A 62 -26.58 -5.10 -21.28
C GLN A 62 -25.75 -4.74 -20.02
N PRO A 63 -24.59 -4.06 -20.13
CA PRO A 63 -23.86 -3.60 -18.95
C PRO A 63 -24.67 -2.68 -18.05
N LEU A 64 -25.53 -1.82 -18.61
CA LEU A 64 -26.41 -0.93 -17.83
C LEU A 64 -27.50 -1.69 -17.09
N GLU A 65 -28.15 -2.65 -17.78
CA GLU A 65 -29.19 -3.49 -17.13
C GLU A 65 -28.58 -4.37 -16.03
N PHE A 66 -27.37 -4.87 -16.26
CA PHE A 66 -26.61 -5.59 -15.23
C PHE A 66 -26.32 -4.67 -14.02
N ALA A 67 -25.80 -3.46 -14.29
CA ALA A 67 -25.42 -2.51 -13.25
C ALA A 67 -26.59 -2.07 -12.37
N LYS A 68 -27.79 -1.96 -12.94
CA LYS A 68 -29.02 -1.67 -12.15
C LYS A 68 -29.31 -2.78 -11.14
N LYS A 69 -29.26 -4.05 -11.56
CA LYS A 69 -29.46 -5.21 -10.67
C LYS A 69 -28.36 -5.30 -9.61
N GLU A 70 -27.11 -5.05 -10.00
CA GLU A 70 -25.99 -5.05 -9.07
C GLU A 70 -26.13 -3.92 -8.03
N LEU A 71 -26.65 -2.75 -8.41
CA LEU A 71 -26.89 -1.66 -7.48
C LEU A 71 -27.97 -2.02 -6.46
N GLU A 72 -29.05 -2.70 -6.86
CA GLU A 72 -30.06 -3.22 -5.93
C GLU A 72 -29.46 -4.21 -4.90
N PHE A 73 -28.55 -5.09 -5.36
CA PHE A 73 -27.83 -5.99 -4.47
C PHE A 73 -26.92 -5.24 -3.49
N VAL A 74 -26.16 -4.28 -3.97
CA VAL A 74 -25.25 -3.44 -3.20
C VAL A 74 -26.00 -2.70 -2.10
N GLU A 75 -27.14 -2.09 -2.41
CA GLU A 75 -27.99 -1.38 -1.45
C GLU A 75 -28.59 -2.33 -0.41
N LYS A 76 -29.17 -3.45 -0.86
CA LYS A 76 -29.79 -4.45 0.01
C LYS A 76 -28.82 -4.98 1.07
N TYR A 77 -27.55 -5.15 0.72
CA TYR A 77 -26.54 -5.74 1.60
C TYR A 77 -25.61 -4.71 2.23
N ASN A 78 -25.88 -3.41 2.06
CA ASN A 78 -25.05 -2.31 2.56
C ASN A 78 -23.57 -2.51 2.17
N ILE A 79 -23.32 -2.61 0.86
CA ILE A 79 -22.00 -2.72 0.24
C ILE A 79 -21.66 -1.34 -0.32
N LYS A 80 -20.46 -0.87 -0.09
CA LYS A 80 -19.94 0.37 -0.70
C LYS A 80 -19.45 0.06 -2.11
N VAL A 81 -19.80 0.92 -3.08
CA VAL A 81 -19.20 0.95 -4.41
C VAL A 81 -18.18 2.08 -4.41
N LEU A 82 -16.93 1.76 -4.63
CA LEU A 82 -15.83 2.71 -4.70
C LEU A 82 -15.37 2.86 -6.15
N PHE A 83 -15.45 4.06 -6.68
CA PHE A 83 -14.95 4.40 -8.00
C PHE A 83 -13.60 5.12 -7.90
N HIS A 84 -12.74 4.96 -8.88
CA HIS A 84 -11.35 5.41 -8.80
C HIS A 84 -11.16 6.92 -8.53
N THR A 85 -12.19 7.76 -8.73
CA THR A 85 -12.19 9.20 -8.41
C THR A 85 -12.75 9.51 -7.02
N ASP A 86 -13.31 8.54 -6.32
CA ASP A 86 -13.85 8.75 -4.98
C ASP A 86 -12.73 8.97 -3.96
N ALA A 87 -13.00 9.82 -2.97
CA ALA A 87 -12.02 10.10 -1.91
C ALA A 87 -11.66 8.85 -1.08
N GLU A 88 -12.63 7.93 -0.90
CA GLU A 88 -12.46 6.67 -0.18
C GLU A 88 -11.77 5.58 -1.02
N TYR A 89 -11.65 5.78 -2.35
CA TYR A 89 -10.96 4.81 -3.19
C TYR A 89 -9.47 4.73 -2.81
N PRO A 90 -8.86 3.54 -2.79
CA PRO A 90 -7.46 3.40 -2.40
C PRO A 90 -6.50 4.15 -3.34
N LYS A 91 -5.90 5.23 -2.84
CA LYS A 91 -4.95 6.06 -3.61
C LYS A 91 -3.76 5.26 -4.16
N ARG A 92 -3.38 4.19 -3.44
CA ARG A 92 -2.28 3.30 -3.85
C ARG A 92 -2.57 2.58 -5.17
N LEU A 93 -3.84 2.32 -5.49
CA LEU A 93 -4.28 1.72 -6.76
C LEU A 93 -4.27 2.72 -7.93
N ASN A 94 -4.24 4.02 -7.66
CA ASN A 94 -4.22 5.07 -8.69
C ASN A 94 -2.81 5.49 -9.11
N ARG A 95 -1.76 4.75 -8.70
CA ARG A 95 -0.38 5.05 -9.12
C ARG A 95 -0.13 4.61 -10.56
N PRO A 96 0.76 5.32 -11.30
CA PRO A 96 1.06 5.03 -12.71
C PRO A 96 1.49 3.57 -12.96
N GLU A 97 2.16 2.94 -12.00
CA GLU A 97 2.63 1.56 -12.10
C GLU A 97 1.48 0.55 -12.01
N CYS A 98 0.30 0.97 -11.51
CA CYS A 98 -0.86 0.12 -11.22
C CYS A 98 -2.00 0.29 -12.23
N MET A 99 -1.72 0.53 -13.51
CA MET A 99 -2.73 0.83 -14.55
C MET A 99 -3.72 -0.31 -14.83
N ASP A 100 -3.41 -1.53 -14.45
CA ASP A 100 -4.28 -2.70 -14.62
C ASP A 100 -5.19 -2.96 -13.41
N THR A 101 -5.15 -2.09 -12.37
CA THR A 101 -6.06 -2.20 -11.22
C THR A 101 -7.46 -1.71 -11.59
N PRO A 102 -8.50 -2.26 -10.94
CA PRO A 102 -9.90 -1.97 -11.29
C PRO A 102 -10.28 -0.51 -11.04
N VAL A 103 -11.17 0.03 -11.83
CA VAL A 103 -11.74 1.38 -11.64
C VAL A 103 -12.93 1.37 -10.68
N VAL A 104 -13.54 0.20 -10.45
CA VAL A 104 -14.66 -0.05 -9.52
C VAL A 104 -14.27 -1.14 -8.54
N LEU A 105 -14.56 -0.92 -7.27
CA LEU A 105 -14.42 -1.88 -6.20
C LEU A 105 -15.71 -1.95 -5.39
N PHE A 106 -16.02 -3.13 -4.90
CA PHE A 106 -17.11 -3.40 -3.98
C PHE A 106 -16.53 -3.70 -2.61
N MET A 107 -17.01 -3.04 -1.57
CA MET A 107 -16.51 -3.20 -0.20
C MET A 107 -17.63 -3.46 0.78
N LYS A 108 -17.49 -4.53 1.55
CA LYS A 108 -18.32 -4.83 2.74
C LYS A 108 -17.48 -4.62 3.99
N GLY A 109 -17.96 -3.77 4.90
CA GLY A 109 -17.22 -3.30 6.08
C GLY A 109 -16.96 -1.81 5.98
N ASP A 110 -16.35 -1.24 7.02
CA ASP A 110 -16.10 0.20 7.10
C ASP A 110 -14.73 0.45 7.72
N CYS A 111 -13.71 0.49 6.88
CA CYS A 111 -12.37 0.92 7.30
C CYS A 111 -11.75 1.84 6.27
N ASP A 112 -10.82 2.67 6.71
CA ASP A 112 -10.03 3.50 5.83
C ASP A 112 -8.99 2.67 5.05
N LEU A 113 -9.21 2.53 3.73
CA LEU A 113 -8.28 1.87 2.82
C LEU A 113 -7.02 2.71 2.54
N ASN A 114 -7.02 3.97 2.95
CA ASN A 114 -5.93 4.92 2.80
C ASN A 114 -5.13 5.13 4.09
N LYS A 115 -5.21 4.18 5.05
CA LYS A 115 -4.39 4.22 6.26
C LYS A 115 -2.92 4.50 5.92
N LYS A 116 -2.20 5.11 6.87
CA LYS A 116 -0.81 5.55 6.70
C LYS A 116 0.09 4.38 6.30
N HIS A 117 -0.09 3.23 6.92
CA HIS A 117 0.69 2.02 6.71
C HIS A 117 -0.23 0.89 6.20
N VAL A 118 0.06 0.33 5.05
CA VAL A 118 -0.70 -0.80 4.50
C VAL A 118 0.27 -1.91 4.12
N LEU A 119 0.12 -3.07 4.75
CA LEU A 119 1.00 -4.21 4.53
C LEU A 119 0.20 -5.43 4.08
N SER A 120 0.65 -6.09 3.04
CA SER A 120 0.09 -7.39 2.66
C SER A 120 0.92 -8.54 3.19
N PHE A 121 0.23 -9.55 3.75
CA PHE A 121 0.82 -10.81 4.16
C PHE A 121 0.33 -11.91 3.25
N VAL A 122 1.24 -12.64 2.64
CA VAL A 122 0.93 -13.74 1.72
C VAL A 122 1.80 -14.95 2.00
N GLY A 123 1.29 -16.13 1.64
CA GLY A 123 2.07 -17.34 1.85
C GLY A 123 1.37 -18.61 1.38
N THR A 124 1.94 -19.73 1.81
CA THR A 124 1.39 -21.05 1.51
C THR A 124 0.01 -21.26 2.15
N ARG A 125 -0.87 -21.97 1.44
CA ARG A 125 -2.16 -22.44 2.00
C ARG A 125 -1.98 -23.54 3.05
N ARG A 126 -0.80 -24.12 3.14
CA ARG A 126 -0.42 -25.19 4.10
C ARG A 126 0.63 -24.63 5.07
N ALA A 127 0.26 -23.57 5.78
CA ALA A 127 1.13 -22.92 6.74
C ALA A 127 1.58 -23.91 7.83
N THR A 128 2.87 -23.89 8.13
CA THR A 128 3.42 -24.63 9.28
C THR A 128 3.11 -23.88 10.58
N ASP A 129 3.25 -24.55 11.73
CA ASP A 129 3.10 -23.88 13.02
C ASP A 129 4.14 -22.75 13.20
N ALA A 130 5.35 -22.94 12.66
CA ALA A 130 6.38 -21.92 12.65
C ALA A 130 5.95 -20.70 11.80
N GLY A 131 5.42 -20.92 10.59
CA GLY A 131 4.92 -19.85 9.73
C GLY A 131 3.75 -19.09 10.35
N ARG A 132 2.81 -19.80 10.99
CA ARG A 132 1.70 -19.18 11.75
C ARG A 132 2.22 -18.30 12.88
N LYS A 133 3.12 -18.85 13.71
CA LYS A 133 3.73 -18.11 14.82
C LYS A 133 4.47 -16.87 14.31
N THR A 134 5.26 -17.00 13.24
CA THR A 134 5.98 -15.87 12.64
C THR A 134 5.01 -14.80 12.15
N THR A 135 3.91 -15.18 11.47
CA THR A 135 2.87 -14.24 11.03
C THR A 135 2.30 -13.46 12.21
N ARG A 136 1.91 -14.14 13.29
CA ARG A 136 1.37 -13.50 14.50
C ARG A 136 2.37 -12.55 15.14
N THR A 137 3.62 -13.00 15.34
CA THR A 137 4.67 -12.20 15.96
C THR A 137 4.98 -10.94 15.13
N LEU A 138 5.06 -11.05 13.80
CA LEU A 138 5.29 -9.89 12.94
C LEU A 138 4.15 -8.88 13.05
N ILE A 139 2.89 -9.32 13.01
CA ILE A 139 1.72 -8.43 13.09
C ILE A 139 1.59 -7.80 14.48
N GLU A 140 1.85 -8.54 15.55
CA GLU A 140 1.89 -8.03 16.92
C GLU A 140 2.94 -6.93 17.08
N GLN A 141 4.13 -7.12 16.49
CA GLN A 141 5.24 -6.16 16.55
C GLN A 141 5.03 -4.89 15.72
N LEU A 142 4.04 -4.83 14.83
CA LEU A 142 3.80 -3.64 14.00
C LEU A 142 3.38 -2.41 14.82
N GLY A 143 2.95 -2.57 16.10
CA GLY A 143 2.50 -1.45 16.93
C GLY A 143 1.31 -0.69 16.32
N GLY A 144 0.87 0.35 17.00
CA GLY A 144 -0.07 1.40 16.53
C GLY A 144 -1.36 0.97 15.79
N ASP A 145 -2.31 1.91 15.73
CA ASP A 145 -3.64 1.67 15.13
C ASP A 145 -3.71 2.07 13.65
N ASP A 146 -2.65 2.70 13.11
CA ASP A 146 -2.65 3.27 11.75
C ASP A 146 -2.11 2.30 10.68
N THR A 147 -2.12 1.01 11.01
CA THR A 147 -1.72 -0.06 10.09
C THR A 147 -2.93 -0.86 9.61
N LEU A 148 -3.04 -1.06 8.29
CA LEU A 148 -4.00 -1.94 7.65
C LEU A 148 -3.29 -3.21 7.16
N ILE A 149 -3.82 -4.38 7.56
CA ILE A 149 -3.35 -5.67 7.07
C ILE A 149 -4.21 -6.13 5.91
N VAL A 150 -3.59 -6.45 4.79
CA VAL A 150 -4.26 -6.90 3.57
C VAL A 150 -3.83 -8.33 3.24
N SER A 151 -4.77 -9.16 2.85
CA SER A 151 -4.48 -10.51 2.33
C SER A 151 -5.65 -11.03 1.49
N GLY A 152 -5.58 -12.30 1.08
CA GLY A 152 -6.53 -12.90 0.15
C GLY A 152 -7.60 -13.78 0.77
N LEU A 153 -7.71 -13.86 2.08
CA LEU A 153 -8.66 -14.72 2.80
C LEU A 153 -8.55 -16.22 2.41
N ALA A 154 -7.43 -16.66 1.83
CA ALA A 154 -7.16 -18.06 1.54
C ALA A 154 -6.80 -18.84 2.83
N TYR A 155 -6.68 -20.16 2.73
CA TYR A 155 -6.13 -20.95 3.82
C TYR A 155 -4.69 -20.58 4.14
N GLY A 156 -4.21 -20.93 5.33
CA GLY A 156 -2.81 -20.82 5.74
C GLY A 156 -2.42 -19.42 6.15
N ILE A 157 -1.40 -18.85 5.55
CA ILE A 157 -0.84 -17.54 5.96
C ILE A 157 -1.88 -16.40 5.82
N ASP A 158 -2.70 -16.42 4.78
CA ASP A 158 -3.72 -15.38 4.58
C ASP A 158 -4.72 -15.33 5.75
N SER A 159 -5.34 -16.48 6.09
CA SER A 159 -6.29 -16.54 7.21
C SER A 159 -5.62 -16.27 8.56
N GLU A 160 -4.37 -16.70 8.72
CA GLU A 160 -3.59 -16.44 9.92
C GLU A 160 -3.29 -14.95 10.10
N SER A 161 -2.96 -14.24 9.00
CA SER A 161 -2.70 -12.80 9.07
C SER A 161 -3.94 -12.00 9.43
N HIS A 162 -5.11 -12.37 8.90
CA HIS A 162 -6.36 -11.73 9.27
C HIS A 162 -6.73 -11.98 10.73
N GLN A 163 -6.57 -13.24 11.21
CA GLN A 163 -6.83 -13.58 12.60
C GLN A 163 -5.88 -12.82 13.55
N ALA A 164 -4.59 -12.80 13.23
CA ALA A 164 -3.60 -12.07 14.02
C ALA A 164 -3.87 -10.54 14.04
N ALA A 165 -4.34 -9.98 12.93
CA ALA A 165 -4.73 -8.56 12.88
C ALA A 165 -5.92 -8.28 13.82
N LEU A 166 -6.96 -9.12 13.80
CA LEU A 166 -8.12 -8.98 14.68
C LEU A 166 -7.73 -9.17 16.16
N ASP A 167 -6.90 -10.18 16.48
CA ASP A 167 -6.41 -10.45 17.85
C ASP A 167 -5.63 -9.24 18.42
N ASN A 168 -4.99 -8.45 17.55
CA ASN A 168 -4.24 -7.23 17.88
C ASN A 168 -5.01 -5.94 17.57
N GLN A 169 -6.33 -5.99 17.41
CA GLN A 169 -7.23 -4.87 17.16
C GLN A 169 -6.86 -4.02 15.93
N LYS A 170 -6.11 -4.59 14.99
CA LYS A 170 -5.73 -3.92 13.73
C LYS A 170 -6.79 -4.14 12.66
N ALA A 171 -7.07 -3.09 11.89
CA ALA A 171 -7.94 -3.21 10.74
C ALA A 171 -7.36 -4.19 9.71
N THR A 172 -8.24 -5.02 9.13
CA THR A 172 -7.80 -5.99 8.13
C THR A 172 -8.80 -6.13 6.98
N VAL A 173 -8.28 -6.20 5.76
CA VAL A 173 -9.09 -6.31 4.54
C VAL A 173 -8.73 -7.56 3.75
N GLY A 174 -9.76 -8.38 3.54
CA GLY A 174 -9.69 -9.55 2.66
C GLY A 174 -10.05 -9.17 1.24
N VAL A 175 -9.10 -9.21 0.32
CA VAL A 175 -9.40 -9.04 -1.11
C VAL A 175 -9.89 -10.38 -1.66
N LEU A 176 -11.03 -10.40 -2.36
CA LEU A 176 -11.67 -11.63 -2.81
C LEU A 176 -11.52 -11.82 -4.33
N GLY A 177 -11.44 -13.07 -4.77
CA GLY A 177 -11.45 -13.46 -6.19
C GLY A 177 -12.84 -13.89 -6.68
N HIS A 178 -13.91 -13.33 -6.07
CA HIS A 178 -15.32 -13.59 -6.36
C HIS A 178 -16.20 -12.47 -5.81
N GLY A 179 -17.49 -12.47 -6.11
CA GLY A 179 -18.45 -11.49 -5.58
C GLY A 179 -18.67 -11.61 -4.06
N LEU A 180 -19.28 -10.57 -3.46
CA LEU A 180 -19.55 -10.50 -2.01
C LEU A 180 -20.80 -11.29 -1.58
N ASP A 181 -21.48 -11.96 -2.49
CA ASP A 181 -22.61 -12.85 -2.26
C ASP A 181 -22.22 -14.19 -1.63
N GLN A 182 -20.94 -14.53 -1.67
CA GLN A 182 -20.39 -15.79 -1.17
C GLN A 182 -19.04 -15.61 -0.47
N ILE A 183 -18.65 -16.57 0.36
CA ILE A 183 -17.32 -16.62 1.00
C ILE A 183 -16.63 -17.92 0.63
N TYR A 184 -15.44 -17.79 0.06
CA TYR A 184 -14.55 -18.89 -0.25
C TYR A 184 -13.14 -18.66 0.31
N PRO A 185 -12.56 -19.63 1.04
CA PRO A 185 -13.13 -20.92 1.40
C PRO A 185 -14.23 -20.82 2.47
N PRO A 186 -15.22 -21.76 2.49
CA PRO A 186 -16.35 -21.68 3.43
C PRO A 186 -15.94 -21.71 4.91
N GLN A 187 -14.81 -22.33 5.22
CA GLN A 187 -14.27 -22.41 6.57
C GLN A 187 -13.91 -21.03 7.16
N ASN A 188 -13.57 -20.07 6.29
CA ASN A 188 -13.21 -18.72 6.71
C ASN A 188 -14.43 -17.79 6.88
N ARG A 189 -15.68 -18.33 6.85
CA ARG A 189 -16.91 -17.52 6.96
C ARG A 189 -17.00 -16.75 8.28
N ASN A 190 -16.61 -17.37 9.40
CA ASN A 190 -16.63 -16.70 10.70
C ASN A 190 -15.54 -15.62 10.78
N LEU A 191 -14.36 -15.90 10.25
CA LEU A 191 -13.29 -14.92 10.13
C LEU A 191 -13.73 -13.72 9.27
N ALA A 192 -14.33 -13.99 8.11
CA ALA A 192 -14.85 -12.93 7.23
C ALA A 192 -15.90 -12.04 7.92
N LYS A 193 -16.77 -12.61 8.77
CA LYS A 193 -17.73 -11.82 9.56
C LYS A 193 -17.03 -10.92 10.56
N ALA A 194 -16.06 -11.43 11.32
CA ALA A 194 -15.30 -10.63 12.27
C ALA A 194 -14.48 -9.52 11.57
N MET A 195 -13.95 -9.79 10.37
CA MET A 195 -13.25 -8.79 9.57
C MET A 195 -14.16 -7.63 9.14
N VAL A 196 -15.43 -7.88 8.85
CA VAL A 196 -16.38 -6.80 8.48
C VAL A 196 -16.61 -5.81 9.62
N GLU A 197 -16.45 -6.24 10.87
CA GLU A 197 -16.61 -5.39 12.07
C GLU A 197 -15.37 -4.51 12.33
N ASN A 198 -14.17 -4.98 11.96
CA ASN A 198 -12.92 -4.24 12.14
C ASN A 198 -12.04 -4.30 10.88
N GLY A 199 -12.58 -3.80 9.77
CA GLY A 199 -11.92 -3.85 8.48
C GLY A 199 -12.91 -4.06 7.36
N GLY A 200 -12.74 -5.12 6.54
CA GLY A 200 -13.70 -5.42 5.48
C GLY A 200 -13.29 -6.51 4.51
N LEU A 201 -14.19 -6.71 3.55
CA LEU A 201 -14.00 -7.56 2.38
C LEU A 201 -14.06 -6.68 1.14
N LEU A 202 -13.10 -6.83 0.24
CA LEU A 202 -12.94 -6.02 -0.96
C LEU A 202 -12.89 -6.91 -2.20
N THR A 203 -13.56 -6.52 -3.27
CA THR A 203 -13.50 -7.23 -4.54
C THR A 203 -13.73 -6.31 -5.73
N GLU A 204 -13.23 -6.68 -6.89
CA GLU A 204 -13.57 -6.07 -8.18
C GLU A 204 -14.74 -6.80 -8.86
N TYR A 205 -15.10 -7.97 -8.38
CA TYR A 205 -16.09 -8.83 -9.02
C TYR A 205 -17.49 -8.52 -8.47
N PRO A 206 -18.48 -8.33 -9.37
CA PRO A 206 -19.88 -8.16 -8.96
C PRO A 206 -20.44 -9.45 -8.34
N SER A 207 -21.62 -9.33 -7.73
CA SER A 207 -22.39 -10.46 -7.22
C SER A 207 -22.62 -11.52 -8.30
N GLU A 208 -22.92 -12.75 -7.91
CA GLU A 208 -23.15 -13.91 -8.80
C GLU A 208 -21.95 -14.28 -9.70
N THR A 209 -20.78 -13.66 -9.49
CA THR A 209 -19.56 -14.08 -10.20
C THR A 209 -19.21 -15.51 -9.82
N ARG A 210 -19.26 -16.43 -10.80
CA ARG A 210 -18.96 -17.86 -10.58
C ARG A 210 -17.52 -18.04 -10.13
N LEU A 211 -17.32 -18.88 -9.12
CA LEU A 211 -15.98 -19.26 -8.67
C LEU A 211 -15.16 -19.83 -9.81
N ASN A 212 -14.04 -19.20 -10.09
CA ASN A 212 -13.13 -19.63 -11.14
C ASN A 212 -11.68 -19.58 -10.60
N PRO A 213 -10.92 -20.68 -10.68
CA PRO A 213 -9.54 -20.71 -10.20
C PRO A 213 -8.63 -19.62 -10.79
N ARG A 214 -8.92 -19.13 -11.99
CA ARG A 214 -8.13 -18.07 -12.65
C ARG A 214 -8.31 -16.68 -12.00
N LEU A 215 -9.42 -16.46 -11.31
CA LEU A 215 -9.69 -15.16 -10.67
C LEU A 215 -8.83 -14.93 -9.42
N PHE A 216 -8.41 -16.00 -8.73
CA PHE A 216 -7.57 -15.86 -7.53
C PHE A 216 -6.18 -15.28 -7.82
N PRO A 217 -5.42 -15.76 -8.84
CA PRO A 217 -4.18 -15.09 -9.24
C PRO A 217 -4.41 -13.67 -9.80
N ALA A 218 -5.48 -13.45 -10.56
CA ALA A 218 -5.80 -12.13 -11.10
C ALA A 218 -6.07 -11.11 -9.98
N ARG A 219 -6.78 -11.51 -8.90
CA ARG A 219 -7.05 -10.70 -7.73
C ARG A 219 -5.77 -10.26 -7.00
N ASN A 220 -4.71 -11.07 -7.03
CA ASN A 220 -3.49 -10.79 -6.27
C ASN A 220 -2.84 -9.46 -6.65
N ARG A 221 -3.11 -8.93 -7.86
CA ARG A 221 -2.67 -7.59 -8.25
C ARG A 221 -3.26 -6.49 -7.37
N ILE A 222 -4.48 -6.68 -6.90
CA ILE A 222 -5.13 -5.73 -5.98
C ILE A 222 -4.46 -5.79 -4.60
N ILE A 223 -4.13 -6.99 -4.10
CA ILE A 223 -3.39 -7.15 -2.84
C ILE A 223 -2.04 -6.42 -2.91
N ALA A 224 -1.27 -6.68 -3.97
CA ALA A 224 0.04 -6.07 -4.16
C ALA A 224 -0.05 -4.53 -4.33
N ALA A 225 -0.98 -4.05 -5.17
CA ALA A 225 -1.12 -2.62 -5.45
C ALA A 225 -1.65 -1.82 -4.25
N LEU A 226 -2.50 -2.43 -3.41
CA LEU A 226 -3.10 -1.77 -2.24
C LEU A 226 -2.08 -1.54 -1.12
N SER A 227 -0.98 -2.28 -1.10
CA SER A 227 -0.02 -2.31 0.00
C SER A 227 1.24 -1.49 -0.29
N ASP A 228 1.87 -0.96 0.75
CA ASP A 228 3.20 -0.34 0.67
C ASP A 228 4.28 -1.40 0.49
N ALA A 229 4.10 -2.56 1.14
CA ALA A 229 4.96 -3.71 0.97
C ALA A 229 4.20 -5.03 1.07
N THR A 230 4.76 -6.07 0.45
CA THR A 230 4.26 -7.45 0.50
C THR A 230 5.21 -8.34 1.30
N ILE A 231 4.71 -8.96 2.37
CA ILE A 231 5.45 -9.88 3.22
C ILE A 231 5.12 -11.32 2.83
N VAL A 232 6.13 -12.07 2.35
CA VAL A 232 6.03 -13.49 2.04
C VAL A 232 6.55 -14.28 3.23
N VAL A 233 5.64 -14.93 3.98
CA VAL A 233 6.02 -15.64 5.21
C VAL A 233 6.51 -17.05 4.92
N GLU A 234 5.80 -17.80 4.12
CA GLU A 234 6.17 -19.14 3.66
C GLU A 234 5.75 -19.35 2.22
N ALA A 235 6.63 -19.87 1.39
CA ALA A 235 6.34 -20.24 0.01
C ALA A 235 7.17 -21.44 -0.43
N ALA A 236 6.55 -22.41 -1.10
CA ALA A 236 7.28 -23.43 -1.85
C ALA A 236 7.91 -22.77 -3.10
N GLU A 237 8.75 -23.52 -3.84
CA GLU A 237 9.38 -23.03 -5.09
C GLU A 237 8.38 -22.49 -6.11
N LYS A 238 7.15 -22.97 -6.07
CA LYS A 238 6.04 -22.51 -6.94
C LYS A 238 4.80 -22.32 -6.09
N GLY A 239 4.10 -21.18 -6.29
CA GLY A 239 2.88 -20.88 -5.54
C GLY A 239 2.34 -19.48 -5.75
N GLY A 240 1.09 -19.27 -5.31
CA GLY A 240 0.38 -18.00 -5.47
C GLY A 240 1.06 -16.81 -4.78
N ALA A 241 1.72 -17.04 -3.64
CA ALA A 241 2.44 -16.01 -2.92
C ALA A 241 3.60 -15.41 -3.75
N LEU A 242 4.32 -16.26 -4.50
CA LEU A 242 5.39 -15.82 -5.40
C LEU A 242 4.86 -14.99 -6.57
N ILE A 243 3.64 -15.29 -7.04
CA ILE A 243 2.95 -14.48 -8.07
C ILE A 243 2.66 -13.08 -7.49
N THR A 244 2.14 -13.01 -6.26
CA THR A 244 1.89 -11.71 -5.60
C THR A 244 3.17 -10.92 -5.41
N ALA A 245 4.26 -11.57 -4.97
CA ALA A 245 5.58 -10.95 -4.83
C ALA A 245 6.12 -10.40 -6.17
N ALA A 246 5.99 -11.17 -7.25
CA ALA A 246 6.40 -10.72 -8.59
C ALA A 246 5.57 -9.50 -9.08
N ILE A 247 4.27 -9.50 -8.82
CA ILE A 247 3.39 -8.36 -9.14
C ILE A 247 3.79 -7.14 -8.28
N ALA A 248 4.04 -7.31 -6.97
CA ALA A 248 4.47 -6.24 -6.09
C ALA A 248 5.76 -5.57 -6.60
N ASN A 249 6.76 -6.38 -6.99
CA ASN A 249 7.99 -5.87 -7.62
C ASN A 249 7.70 -5.11 -8.92
N SER A 250 6.78 -5.60 -9.78
CA SER A 250 6.42 -4.91 -11.02
C SER A 250 5.72 -3.56 -10.79
N TYR A 251 5.08 -3.40 -9.61
CA TYR A 251 4.46 -2.16 -9.17
C TYR A 251 5.39 -1.29 -8.32
N GLN A 252 6.70 -1.62 -8.30
CA GLN A 252 7.70 -0.90 -7.51
C GLN A 252 7.34 -0.84 -6.01
N ARG A 253 6.75 -1.94 -5.51
CA ARG A 253 6.47 -2.12 -4.07
C ARG A 253 7.55 -2.97 -3.46
N GLU A 254 7.91 -2.64 -2.24
CA GLU A 254 8.86 -3.46 -1.48
C GLU A 254 8.30 -4.85 -1.23
N VAL A 255 9.18 -5.84 -1.33
CA VAL A 255 8.86 -7.23 -1.00
C VAL A 255 9.80 -7.69 0.11
N PHE A 256 9.22 -8.26 1.15
CA PHE A 256 9.95 -8.88 2.23
C PHE A 256 9.70 -10.39 2.22
N ALA A 257 10.71 -11.17 2.55
CA ALA A 257 10.58 -12.61 2.68
C ALA A 257 11.19 -13.10 4.01
N VAL A 258 10.44 -13.96 4.69
CA VAL A 258 10.91 -14.61 5.91
C VAL A 258 11.87 -15.74 5.50
N PRO A 259 13.13 -15.74 5.96
CA PRO A 259 14.07 -16.80 5.66
C PRO A 259 13.72 -18.08 6.42
N GLY A 260 14.06 -19.21 5.85
CA GLY A 260 13.89 -20.50 6.51
C GLY A 260 15.00 -21.47 6.19
N ARG A 261 14.92 -22.68 6.79
CA ARG A 261 15.94 -23.72 6.57
C ARG A 261 15.93 -24.18 5.11
N LEU A 262 17.10 -24.48 4.57
CA LEU A 262 17.24 -24.97 3.19
C LEU A 262 16.49 -26.28 2.93
N THR A 263 16.30 -27.08 3.97
CA THR A 263 15.57 -28.35 3.91
C THR A 263 14.05 -28.21 3.98
N ASP A 264 13.55 -27.02 4.34
CA ASP A 264 12.12 -26.81 4.54
C ASP A 264 11.44 -26.46 3.21
N LYS A 265 10.51 -27.29 2.80
CA LYS A 265 9.80 -27.16 1.52
C LYS A 265 9.15 -25.78 1.33
N TYR A 266 8.58 -25.21 2.39
CA TYR A 266 7.88 -23.92 2.33
C TYR A 266 8.79 -22.72 2.62
N ALA A 267 10.08 -22.93 2.86
CA ALA A 267 11.10 -21.88 2.90
C ALA A 267 11.75 -21.64 1.53
N ALA A 268 11.72 -22.63 0.65
CA ALA A 268 12.45 -22.58 -0.62
C ALA A 268 12.11 -21.36 -1.48
N GLY A 269 10.81 -21.03 -1.60
CA GLY A 269 10.38 -19.86 -2.37
C GLY A 269 10.81 -18.53 -1.76
N CYS A 270 10.76 -18.41 -0.42
CA CYS A 270 11.24 -17.22 0.29
C CYS A 270 12.75 -17.06 0.13
N ASN A 271 13.51 -18.13 0.34
CA ASN A 271 14.97 -18.13 0.18
C ASN A 271 15.38 -17.77 -1.26
N ASN A 272 14.67 -18.27 -2.27
CA ASN A 272 14.91 -17.92 -3.68
C ASN A 272 14.61 -16.43 -3.95
N LEU A 273 13.53 -15.87 -3.41
CA LEU A 273 13.24 -14.43 -3.54
C LEU A 273 14.38 -13.58 -2.97
N ILE A 274 14.93 -13.96 -1.80
CA ILE A 274 16.06 -13.27 -1.16
C ILE A 274 17.33 -13.44 -2.00
N ALA A 275 17.65 -14.66 -2.41
CA ALA A 275 18.85 -14.97 -3.19
C ALA A 275 18.87 -14.25 -4.56
N ASP A 276 17.70 -14.12 -5.19
CA ASP A 276 17.51 -13.42 -6.47
C ASP A 276 17.44 -11.89 -6.32
N ASN A 277 17.60 -11.32 -5.12
CA ASN A 277 17.37 -9.90 -4.81
C ASN A 277 15.97 -9.38 -5.21
N LYS A 278 14.96 -10.27 -5.13
CA LYS A 278 13.56 -9.95 -5.39
C LYS A 278 12.77 -9.67 -4.11
N ALA A 279 13.38 -9.92 -2.95
CA ALA A 279 12.83 -9.60 -1.65
C ALA A 279 13.94 -9.27 -0.65
N LEU A 280 13.66 -8.34 0.24
CA LEU A 280 14.49 -8.08 1.40
C LEU A 280 14.23 -9.15 2.48
N ILE A 281 15.26 -9.52 3.20
CA ILE A 281 15.11 -10.43 4.34
C ILE A 281 14.38 -9.73 5.48
N ILE A 282 13.39 -10.40 6.09
CA ILE A 282 12.72 -9.92 7.29
C ILE A 282 12.94 -10.86 8.46
N ARG A 283 13.37 -10.32 9.60
CA ARG A 283 13.60 -11.02 10.86
C ARG A 283 12.59 -10.62 11.94
N ASN A 284 12.11 -9.38 11.88
CA ASN A 284 11.14 -8.78 12.79
C ASN A 284 10.52 -7.53 12.14
N ALA A 285 9.50 -6.94 12.77
CA ALA A 285 8.83 -5.78 12.20
C ALA A 285 9.70 -4.52 12.08
N LYS A 286 10.78 -4.39 12.89
CA LYS A 286 11.70 -3.24 12.75
C LYS A 286 12.39 -3.18 11.39
N ASP A 287 12.63 -4.35 10.76
CA ASP A 287 13.19 -4.39 9.40
C ASP A 287 12.23 -3.71 8.40
N ILE A 288 10.89 -3.88 8.56
CA ILE A 288 9.88 -3.21 7.72
C ILE A 288 9.96 -1.70 7.93
N PHE A 289 9.92 -1.23 9.18
CA PHE A 289 9.98 0.19 9.51
C PHE A 289 11.24 0.84 8.94
N TYR A 290 12.38 0.18 9.11
CA TYR A 290 13.67 0.68 8.63
C TYR A 290 13.68 0.84 7.09
N HIS A 291 13.30 -0.20 6.36
CA HIS A 291 13.35 -0.18 4.89
C HIS A 291 12.29 0.70 4.26
N LEU A 292 11.12 0.86 4.88
CA LEU A 292 10.07 1.74 4.41
C LEU A 292 10.24 3.19 4.91
N GLY A 293 11.25 3.47 5.75
CA GLY A 293 11.46 4.78 6.34
C GLY A 293 10.33 5.20 7.29
N TRP A 294 9.65 4.23 7.91
CA TRP A 294 8.59 4.53 8.86
C TRP A 294 9.15 4.78 10.27
N PRO A 295 8.64 5.77 11.01
CA PRO A 295 9.07 6.01 12.38
C PRO A 295 8.65 4.84 13.29
N LEU A 296 9.54 4.41 14.18
CA LEU A 296 9.21 3.45 15.25
C LEU A 296 8.43 4.18 16.35
N GLU A 297 7.21 3.77 16.66
CA GLU A 297 6.35 4.42 17.66
C GLU A 297 6.93 4.44 19.10
N ASN A 298 7.94 3.63 19.39
CA ASN A 298 8.60 3.59 20.70
C ASN A 298 9.81 4.51 20.82
N GLU A 299 10.07 5.35 19.84
CA GLU A 299 11.06 6.44 19.93
C GLU A 299 10.42 7.80 20.22
N THR A 300 9.24 7.82 20.85
CA THR A 300 8.75 9.02 21.55
C THR A 300 9.57 9.27 22.80
N GLY A 301 10.75 9.84 22.63
CA GLY A 301 11.60 10.21 23.76
C GLY A 301 13.05 10.50 23.42
N VAL A 302 13.49 10.19 22.23
CA VAL A 302 14.72 10.76 21.70
C VAL A 302 14.42 11.22 20.29
N GLN A 303 13.89 12.44 20.18
CA GLN A 303 14.31 13.26 19.08
C GLN A 303 15.82 13.29 19.21
N THR A 304 16.54 12.35 18.59
CA THR A 304 17.91 12.61 18.20
C THR A 304 17.79 13.85 17.34
N SER A 305 17.98 15.00 17.98
CA SER A 305 18.23 16.22 17.25
C SER A 305 19.28 15.80 16.23
N LEU A 306 19.07 16.11 14.97
CA LEU A 306 20.09 15.96 13.91
C LEU A 306 21.38 16.69 14.31
N PHE A 307 21.40 17.27 15.48
CA PHE A 307 22.49 17.98 16.12
C PHE A 307 22.89 17.21 17.39
N PRO A 308 24.17 16.83 17.53
CA PRO A 308 24.72 16.37 18.81
C PRO A 308 24.34 17.38 19.88
N ASP A 309 24.09 16.92 21.12
CA ASP A 309 23.78 17.78 22.26
C ASP A 309 24.77 18.94 22.34
N LEU A 310 24.32 20.11 21.90
CA LEU A 310 25.11 21.33 22.00
C LEU A 310 25.03 21.85 23.41
N THR A 311 26.17 22.14 24.01
CA THR A 311 26.23 22.90 25.26
C THR A 311 25.59 24.25 25.04
N LYS A 312 25.21 24.94 26.12
CA LYS A 312 24.61 26.29 26.04
C LYS A 312 25.51 27.27 25.25
N ASP A 313 26.82 27.16 25.44
CA ASP A 313 27.80 27.98 24.75
C ASP A 313 27.88 27.65 23.25
N GLU A 314 27.85 26.38 22.88
CA GLU A 314 27.80 25.93 21.50
C GLU A 314 26.50 26.36 20.80
N GLN A 315 25.35 26.29 21.50
CA GLN A 315 24.07 26.78 20.99
C GLN A 315 24.08 28.28 20.68
N THR A 316 24.77 29.07 21.51
CA THR A 316 24.89 30.52 21.31
C THR A 316 25.65 30.85 20.04
N ILE A 317 26.77 30.15 19.78
CA ILE A 317 27.55 30.33 18.54
C ILE A 317 26.78 29.78 17.33
N TYR A 318 26.12 28.63 17.45
CA TYR A 318 25.32 28.07 16.38
C TYR A 318 24.21 29.04 15.92
N ARG A 319 23.46 29.63 16.86
CA ARG A 319 22.42 30.64 16.54
C ARG A 319 22.99 31.89 15.91
N CYS A 320 24.19 32.30 16.32
CA CYS A 320 24.88 33.44 15.71
C CYS A 320 25.21 33.14 14.23
N LEU A 321 25.66 31.91 13.91
CA LEU A 321 25.95 31.48 12.56
C LEU A 321 24.67 31.28 11.72
N GLU A 322 23.59 30.84 12.33
CA GLU A 322 22.28 30.65 11.64
C GLU A 322 21.70 32.00 11.16
N GLN A 323 21.96 33.06 11.88
CA GLN A 323 21.48 34.42 11.54
C GLN A 323 22.44 35.18 10.59
N ASN A 324 23.65 34.65 10.39
CA ASN A 324 24.69 35.34 9.63
C ASN A 324 25.51 34.35 8.80
N ASP A 325 25.27 34.31 7.51
CA ASP A 325 25.95 33.36 6.60
C ASP A 325 27.40 33.77 6.34
N GLY A 326 28.37 32.95 6.73
CA GLY A 326 29.77 33.09 6.39
C GLY A 326 30.49 34.21 7.17
N ILE A 327 30.43 34.21 8.49
CA ILE A 327 31.09 35.22 9.38
C ILE A 327 32.45 34.70 9.94
N THR A 328 33.34 35.65 10.23
CA THR A 328 34.68 35.42 10.81
C THR A 328 34.64 35.26 12.32
N LEU A 329 35.74 34.73 12.91
CA LEU A 329 35.87 34.66 14.40
C LEU A 329 35.77 36.04 15.05
N ASP A 330 36.28 37.09 14.44
CA ASP A 330 36.20 38.45 14.97
C ASP A 330 34.76 38.96 15.02
N GLU A 331 33.98 38.72 13.95
CA GLU A 331 32.56 39.06 13.90
C GLU A 331 31.71 38.25 14.88
N ILE A 332 32.06 36.95 15.10
CA ILE A 332 31.42 36.13 16.14
C ILE A 332 31.74 36.70 17.53
N THR A 333 32.99 37.20 17.75
CA THR A 333 33.39 37.79 19.00
C THR A 333 32.61 39.08 19.30
N GLU A 334 32.34 39.91 18.29
CA GLU A 334 31.55 41.10 18.44
C GLU A 334 30.08 40.87 18.77
N LYS A 335 29.54 39.72 18.25
CA LYS A 335 28.12 39.38 18.38
C LYS A 335 27.80 38.49 19.58
N CYS A 336 28.78 37.73 20.06
CA CYS A 336 28.65 36.83 21.19
C CYS A 336 29.50 37.39 22.38
N ASP A 337 28.94 37.41 23.57
CA ASP A 337 29.64 37.89 24.77
C ASP A 337 30.62 36.83 25.30
N PHE A 338 31.55 36.40 24.43
CA PHE A 338 32.60 35.43 24.75
C PHE A 338 33.99 35.96 24.36
N SER A 339 35.02 35.55 25.10
CA SER A 339 36.41 35.86 24.73
C SER A 339 36.85 35.08 23.47
N MET A 340 37.72 35.67 22.66
CA MET A 340 38.27 35.07 21.44
C MET A 340 38.82 33.66 21.66
N PRO A 341 39.59 33.34 22.72
CA PRO A 341 40.05 31.98 22.96
C PRO A 341 38.91 30.97 23.18
N LYS A 342 37.83 31.43 23.87
CA LYS A 342 36.65 30.57 24.10
C LYS A 342 35.89 30.31 22.80
N ILE A 343 35.71 31.30 21.95
CA ILE A 343 35.08 31.16 20.64
C ILE A 343 35.88 30.21 19.76
N ALA A 344 37.21 30.36 19.70
CA ALA A 344 38.06 29.48 18.92
C ALA A 344 37.95 28.00 19.38
N ALA A 345 37.89 27.76 20.68
CA ALA A 345 37.71 26.40 21.22
C ALA A 345 36.33 25.81 20.86
N ILE A 346 35.26 26.61 20.96
CA ILE A 346 33.90 26.17 20.67
C ILE A 346 33.72 25.93 19.17
N THR A 347 34.22 26.83 18.30
CA THR A 347 34.14 26.64 16.84
C THR A 347 34.93 25.43 16.40
N LEU A 348 36.10 25.14 16.96
CA LEU A 348 36.85 23.92 16.70
C LEU A 348 36.04 22.67 17.12
N ASN A 349 35.38 22.66 18.26
CA ASN A 349 34.55 21.56 18.71
C ASN A 349 33.35 21.36 17.79
N LEU A 350 32.70 22.44 17.35
CA LEU A 350 31.56 22.34 16.41
C LEU A 350 32.03 21.87 15.04
N GLU A 351 33.22 22.21 14.59
CA GLU A 351 33.82 21.74 13.36
C GLU A 351 34.17 20.25 13.45
N LEU A 352 34.74 19.79 14.55
CA LEU A 352 35.03 18.36 14.82
C LEU A 352 33.74 17.53 14.92
N LYS A 353 32.64 18.13 15.38
CA LYS A 353 31.30 17.51 15.39
C LYS A 353 30.63 17.52 14.01
N GLY A 354 31.23 18.15 12.99
CA GLY A 354 30.67 18.27 11.64
C GLY A 354 29.46 19.19 11.52
N ILE A 355 29.23 20.07 12.50
CA ILE A 355 28.07 20.98 12.57
C ILE A 355 28.34 22.27 11.80
N ILE A 356 29.58 22.74 11.82
CA ILE A 356 30.04 23.90 11.07
C ILE A 356 31.28 23.53 10.26
N ARG A 357 31.63 24.36 9.29
CA ARG A 357 32.87 24.26 8.50
C ARG A 357 33.51 25.62 8.31
N CYS A 358 34.84 25.64 8.28
CA CYS A 358 35.59 26.80 7.94
C CYS A 358 35.80 26.91 6.41
N LEU A 359 35.42 28.04 5.84
CA LEU A 359 35.64 28.38 4.44
C LEU A 359 36.94 29.17 4.22
N PRO A 360 37.47 29.26 2.98
CA PRO A 360 38.58 30.16 2.66
C PRO A 360 38.29 31.59 3.14
N GLY A 361 39.31 32.23 3.81
CA GLY A 361 39.15 33.52 4.44
C GLY A 361 38.71 33.46 5.91
N LYS A 362 38.80 32.26 6.54
CA LYS A 362 38.42 32.01 7.95
C LYS A 362 36.99 32.37 8.28
N LYS A 363 36.08 32.15 7.36
CA LYS A 363 34.64 32.30 7.56
C LYS A 363 34.02 30.96 7.95
N TYR A 364 33.13 31.00 8.93
CA TYR A 364 32.40 29.80 9.39
C TYR A 364 30.97 29.81 8.89
N VAL A 365 30.52 28.64 8.45
CA VAL A 365 29.15 28.39 7.98
C VAL A 365 28.64 27.09 8.59
N ILE A 366 27.33 26.96 8.72
CA ILE A 366 26.66 25.71 9.12
C ILE A 366 26.76 24.70 7.98
N CYS A 367 26.98 23.41 8.31
CA CYS A 367 27.08 22.32 7.34
C CYS A 367 25.73 21.87 6.78
#